data_7608ccf13b0bf23a0fa53c72babb5b2a
#
_entry.id   7608ccf13b0bf23a0fa53c72babb5b2a
#
_cell.length_a   1.000
_cell.length_b   1.000
_cell.length_c   1.000
_cell.angle_alpha   90.00
_cell.angle_beta   90.00
_cell.angle_gamma   90.00
#
_symmetry.space_group_name_H-M   'P 1'
#
loop_
_entity.id
_entity.type
_entity.pdbx_description
1 polymer ?
#
loop_
_entity_poly.entity_id
_entity_poly.type
_entity_poly.pdbx_seq_one_letter_code
_entity_poly.pdbx_strand_id
1 'polypeptide(L)'
;VLIACATLDVHRVLLIGGGATQVTGPYTKVMDLLKTGLLADYGITHIDIAGHPEGNPDDPDPEQSLIAKLNWADTHGMHSRILTQWSFDAPAVNSWIERLRALGFKQPVHVGIPGPATLKALLRYATVCGVKTSSQVLKRQGLSLGRLLLINKPDRLISDLRGYDQLHLFPFGGLARTTEWLKQR
;
A
#
# COMPACT_ATOMS: atom_id res chain seq x y z
N VAL A 1 1.84 -10.02 -18.93
CA VAL A 1 0.85 -9.52 -17.96
C VAL A 1 -0.27 -8.77 -18.69
N LEU A 2 -0.01 -7.69 -19.46
CA LEU A 2 -1.07 -6.87 -20.10
C LEU A 2 -1.94 -7.68 -21.08
N ILE A 3 -1.37 -8.58 -21.89
CA ILE A 3 -2.14 -9.50 -22.75
C ILE A 3 -3.12 -10.33 -21.91
N ALA A 4 -2.67 -10.86 -20.77
CA ALA A 4 -3.56 -11.62 -19.89
C ALA A 4 -4.65 -10.75 -19.27
N CYS A 5 -4.35 -9.50 -18.92
CA CYS A 5 -5.36 -8.56 -18.46
C CYS A 5 -6.45 -8.34 -19.52
N ALA A 6 -6.07 -8.08 -20.76
CA ALA A 6 -7.00 -7.91 -21.86
C ALA A 6 -7.85 -9.17 -22.12
N THR A 7 -7.20 -10.36 -22.11
CA THR A 7 -7.90 -11.65 -22.31
C THR A 7 -8.92 -11.96 -21.21
N LEU A 8 -8.63 -11.54 -19.96
CA LEU A 8 -9.47 -11.81 -18.79
C LEU A 8 -10.38 -10.64 -18.42
N ASP A 9 -10.50 -9.64 -19.28
CA ASP A 9 -11.33 -8.45 -19.07
C ASP A 9 -10.97 -7.67 -17.79
N VAL A 10 -9.67 -7.60 -17.46
CA VAL A 10 -9.16 -6.89 -16.30
C VAL A 10 -8.85 -5.45 -16.67
N HIS A 11 -9.62 -4.51 -16.13
CA HIS A 11 -9.48 -3.08 -16.41
C HIS A 11 -8.79 -2.28 -15.30
N ARG A 12 -8.50 -2.91 -14.16
CA ARG A 12 -7.84 -2.26 -13.01
C ARG A 12 -6.58 -2.99 -12.62
N VAL A 13 -5.49 -2.26 -12.43
CA VAL A 13 -4.21 -2.81 -11.99
C VAL A 13 -3.58 -1.96 -10.88
N LEU A 14 -2.92 -2.61 -9.95
CA LEU A 14 -2.04 -1.94 -8.99
C LEU A 14 -0.63 -1.84 -9.60
N LEU A 15 -0.11 -0.63 -9.65
CA LEU A 15 1.23 -0.35 -10.16
C LEU A 15 2.22 -0.18 -9.01
N ILE A 16 3.16 -1.11 -8.92
CA ILE A 16 4.22 -1.10 -7.90
C ILE A 16 5.59 -1.18 -8.56
N GLY A 17 6.58 -0.53 -7.96
CA GLY A 17 7.98 -0.76 -8.29
C GLY A 17 8.39 -2.14 -7.82
N GLY A 18 9.07 -2.91 -8.64
CA GLY A 18 9.66 -4.17 -8.22
C GLY A 18 10.84 -3.92 -7.30
N GLY A 19 10.89 -4.52 -6.11
CA GLY A 19 12.02 -4.42 -5.18
C GLY A 19 13.26 -5.23 -5.60
N ALA A 20 13.50 -5.39 -6.89
CA ALA A 20 14.65 -6.13 -7.41
C ALA A 20 15.92 -5.29 -7.29
N THR A 21 17.00 -5.90 -6.78
CA THR A 21 18.33 -5.28 -6.68
C THR A 21 18.98 -5.03 -8.06
N GLN A 22 18.54 -5.77 -9.09
CA GLN A 22 18.94 -5.56 -10.46
C GLN A 22 17.71 -5.33 -11.33
N VAL A 23 17.70 -4.22 -12.03
CA VAL A 23 16.64 -3.91 -12.99
C VAL A 23 16.80 -4.80 -14.21
N THR A 24 15.77 -5.61 -14.50
CA THR A 24 15.68 -6.40 -15.71
C THR A 24 14.59 -5.84 -16.59
N GLY A 25 14.96 -5.28 -17.74
CA GLY A 25 14.01 -4.71 -18.69
C GLY A 25 14.08 -3.19 -18.79
N PRO A 26 13.23 -2.58 -19.65
CA PRO A 26 13.33 -1.17 -20.01
C PRO A 26 12.70 -0.22 -18.97
N TYR A 27 11.88 -0.74 -18.04
CA TYR A 27 11.15 0.09 -17.08
C TYR A 27 11.78 -0.01 -15.70
N THR A 28 12.30 1.12 -15.21
CA THR A 28 12.92 1.20 -13.88
C THR A 28 11.95 1.74 -12.83
N LYS A 29 10.95 2.50 -13.26
CA LYS A 29 9.94 3.14 -12.42
C LYS A 29 8.55 2.96 -13.00
N VAL A 30 7.53 3.03 -12.17
CA VAL A 30 6.13 3.00 -12.59
C VAL A 30 5.84 4.09 -13.65
N MET A 31 6.44 5.27 -13.49
CA MET A 31 6.26 6.38 -14.44
C MET A 31 6.79 6.04 -15.86
N ASP A 32 7.81 5.20 -15.96
CA ASP A 32 8.33 4.77 -17.28
C ASP A 32 7.26 3.94 -18.03
N LEU A 33 6.57 3.04 -17.31
CA LEU A 33 5.47 2.26 -17.88
C LEU A 33 4.27 3.15 -18.22
N LEU A 34 3.89 4.07 -17.34
CA LEU A 34 2.77 4.99 -17.59
C LEU A 34 2.97 5.76 -18.89
N LYS A 35 4.15 6.32 -19.14
CA LYS A 35 4.49 7.11 -20.33
C LYS A 35 4.43 6.34 -21.64
N THR A 36 4.39 5.01 -21.61
CA THR A 36 4.34 4.20 -22.86
C THR A 36 2.97 4.20 -23.53
N GLY A 37 1.89 4.52 -22.80
CA GLY A 37 0.51 4.36 -23.27
C GLY A 37 0.00 2.91 -23.27
N LEU A 38 0.86 1.92 -23.07
CA LEU A 38 0.51 0.48 -23.12
C LEU A 38 -0.67 0.08 -22.23
N LEU A 39 -0.87 0.75 -21.11
CA LEU A 39 -2.00 0.44 -20.24
C LEU A 39 -3.33 0.67 -20.95
N ALA A 40 -3.49 1.81 -21.60
CA ALA A 40 -4.69 2.14 -22.36
C ALA A 40 -4.86 1.23 -23.58
N ASP A 41 -3.77 0.92 -24.30
CA ASP A 41 -3.80 0.01 -25.46
C ASP A 41 -4.33 -1.39 -25.11
N TYR A 42 -4.13 -1.83 -23.87
CA TYR A 42 -4.61 -3.12 -23.36
C TYR A 42 -5.89 -3.01 -22.52
N GLY A 43 -6.62 -1.90 -22.62
CA GLY A 43 -7.93 -1.73 -21.98
C GLY A 43 -7.90 -1.45 -20.47
N ILE A 44 -6.74 -1.11 -19.91
CA ILE A 44 -6.63 -0.68 -18.52
C ILE A 44 -7.12 0.77 -18.42
N THR A 45 -8.17 0.99 -17.67
CA THR A 45 -8.79 2.31 -17.45
C THR A 45 -8.63 2.79 -16.00
N HIS A 46 -8.29 1.90 -15.09
CA HIS A 46 -8.16 2.17 -13.67
C HIS A 46 -6.79 1.74 -13.15
N ILE A 47 -6.13 2.63 -12.43
CA ILE A 47 -4.84 2.34 -11.80
C ILE A 47 -4.87 2.60 -10.30
N ASP A 48 -4.32 1.67 -9.55
CA ASP A 48 -4.01 1.88 -8.16
C ASP A 48 -2.53 2.28 -8.05
N ILE A 49 -2.26 3.36 -7.36
CA ILE A 49 -0.92 3.93 -7.20
C ILE A 49 -0.48 3.75 -5.75
N ALA A 50 0.71 3.20 -5.55
CA ALA A 50 1.25 2.97 -4.22
C ALA A 50 1.53 4.30 -3.49
N GLY A 51 0.99 4.42 -2.27
CA GLY A 51 1.28 5.51 -1.33
C GLY A 51 2.15 5.02 -0.16
N HIS A 52 3.02 5.87 0.36
CA HIS A 52 3.98 5.53 1.42
C HIS A 52 3.91 6.53 2.58
N PRO A 53 2.92 6.43 3.48
CA PRO A 53 2.75 7.38 4.58
C PRO A 53 3.96 7.52 5.50
N GLU A 54 4.72 6.43 5.68
CA GLU A 54 5.92 6.38 6.52
C GLU A 54 7.23 6.55 5.72
N GLY A 55 7.12 6.85 4.42
CA GLY A 55 8.25 6.92 3.50
C GLY A 55 8.54 5.59 2.80
N ASN A 56 9.43 5.63 1.83
CA ASN A 56 9.91 4.47 1.08
C ASN A 56 11.44 4.50 1.07
N PRO A 57 12.14 3.45 1.52
CA PRO A 57 13.61 3.43 1.54
C PRO A 57 14.23 3.53 0.14
N ASP A 58 13.52 3.08 -0.89
CA ASP A 58 13.99 3.05 -2.28
C ASP A 58 13.61 4.33 -3.07
N ASP A 59 12.89 5.27 -2.42
CA ASP A 59 12.47 6.53 -3.04
C ASP A 59 12.73 7.69 -2.07
N PRO A 60 13.63 8.62 -2.39
CA PRO A 60 13.97 9.74 -1.51
C PRO A 60 12.81 10.73 -1.31
N ASP A 61 11.87 10.80 -2.28
CA ASP A 61 10.68 11.64 -2.19
C ASP A 61 9.43 10.90 -2.71
N PRO A 62 8.89 9.95 -1.91
CA PRO A 62 7.76 9.14 -2.33
C PRO A 62 6.46 9.93 -2.47
N GLU A 63 6.32 11.07 -1.78
CA GLU A 63 5.15 11.95 -1.89
C GLU A 63 5.15 12.66 -3.24
N GLN A 64 6.28 13.24 -3.67
CA GLN A 64 6.42 13.85 -4.99
C GLN A 64 6.26 12.81 -6.12
N SER A 65 6.80 11.62 -5.94
CA SER A 65 6.63 10.51 -6.88
C SER A 65 5.16 10.07 -7.01
N LEU A 66 4.40 10.10 -5.92
CA LEU A 66 2.96 9.84 -5.93
C LEU A 66 2.22 10.95 -6.69
N ILE A 67 2.46 12.22 -6.32
CA ILE A 67 1.86 13.40 -6.94
C ILE A 67 2.06 13.40 -8.46
N ALA A 68 3.27 13.12 -8.92
CA ALA A 68 3.57 13.05 -10.34
C ALA A 68 2.72 11.99 -11.08
N LYS A 69 2.49 10.82 -10.45
CA LYS A 69 1.66 9.75 -11.04
C LYS A 69 0.19 10.10 -11.03
N LEU A 70 -0.31 10.74 -9.96
CA LEU A 70 -1.70 11.20 -9.87
C LEU A 70 -2.00 12.24 -10.94
N ASN A 71 -1.14 13.25 -11.09
CA ASN A 71 -1.26 14.28 -12.11
C ASN A 71 -1.20 13.69 -13.53
N TRP A 72 -0.33 12.70 -13.73
CA TRP A 72 -0.26 12.00 -15.01
C TRP A 72 -1.57 11.27 -15.31
N ALA A 73 -2.14 10.56 -14.33
CA ALA A 73 -3.39 9.84 -14.48
C ALA A 73 -4.55 10.78 -14.83
N ASP A 74 -4.68 11.90 -14.11
CA ASP A 74 -5.71 12.91 -14.36
C ASP A 74 -5.58 13.51 -15.77
N THR A 75 -4.35 13.83 -16.20
CA THR A 75 -4.08 14.40 -17.53
C THR A 75 -4.43 13.44 -18.66
N HIS A 76 -4.30 12.12 -18.43
CA HIS A 76 -4.54 11.08 -19.42
C HIS A 76 -5.91 10.39 -19.29
N GLY A 77 -6.82 10.95 -18.46
CA GLY A 77 -8.17 10.43 -18.29
C GLY A 77 -8.25 9.06 -17.63
N MET A 78 -7.22 8.66 -16.88
CA MET A 78 -7.22 7.40 -16.15
C MET A 78 -7.83 7.57 -14.76
N HIS A 79 -8.75 6.69 -14.41
CA HIS A 79 -9.26 6.65 -13.05
C HIS A 79 -8.17 6.15 -12.09
N SER A 80 -7.82 6.96 -11.10
CA SER A 80 -6.79 6.58 -10.13
C SER A 80 -7.33 6.53 -8.70
N ARG A 81 -6.76 5.64 -7.90
CA ARG A 81 -6.89 5.64 -6.45
C ARG A 81 -5.52 5.35 -5.82
N ILE A 82 -5.39 5.71 -4.56
CA ILE A 82 -4.16 5.50 -3.81
C ILE A 82 -4.35 4.26 -2.94
N LEU A 83 -3.42 3.32 -3.04
CA LEU A 83 -3.33 2.18 -2.14
C LEU A 83 -2.06 2.33 -1.30
N THR A 84 -2.20 2.53 0.02
CA THR A 84 -1.01 2.74 0.84
C THR A 84 -0.28 1.43 1.13
N GLN A 85 1.04 1.55 1.32
CA GLN A 85 1.78 0.53 2.06
C GLN A 85 1.09 0.33 3.43
N TRP A 86 1.10 -0.90 3.93
CA TRP A 86 0.55 -1.18 5.25
C TRP A 86 1.38 -0.49 6.36
N SER A 87 0.70 -0.09 7.42
CA SER A 87 1.29 0.64 8.54
C SER A 87 0.72 0.16 9.87
N PHE A 88 1.43 0.46 10.95
CA PHE A 88 0.95 0.37 12.34
C PHE A 88 0.72 1.76 12.94
N ASP A 89 1.08 2.83 12.24
CA ASP A 89 1.09 4.20 12.76
C ASP A 89 -0.09 5.00 12.18
N ALA A 90 -1.27 4.89 12.85
CA ALA A 90 -2.44 5.65 12.42
C ALA A 90 -2.19 7.17 12.40
N PRO A 91 -1.52 7.80 13.38
CA PRO A 91 -1.16 9.22 13.30
C PRO A 91 -0.37 9.59 12.04
N ALA A 92 0.64 8.81 11.67
CA ALA A 92 1.43 9.05 10.46
C ALA A 92 0.56 8.97 9.19
N VAL A 93 -0.30 7.93 9.11
CA VAL A 93 -1.23 7.76 7.99
C VAL A 93 -2.23 8.92 7.92
N ASN A 94 -2.85 9.28 9.03
CA ASN A 94 -3.83 10.36 9.09
C ASN A 94 -3.23 11.69 8.63
N SER A 95 -2.07 12.08 9.18
CA SER A 95 -1.38 13.32 8.81
C SER A 95 -0.96 13.32 7.33
N TRP A 96 -0.57 12.16 6.79
CA TRP A 96 -0.24 12.04 5.38
C TRP A 96 -1.48 12.22 4.48
N ILE A 97 -2.63 11.63 4.84
CA ILE A 97 -3.89 11.84 4.11
C ILE A 97 -4.30 13.31 4.16
N GLU A 98 -4.22 13.94 5.34
CA GLU A 98 -4.53 15.37 5.52
C GLU A 98 -3.67 16.25 4.60
N ARG A 99 -2.36 15.99 4.50
CA ARG A 99 -1.49 16.72 3.57
C ARG A 99 -1.91 16.55 2.11
N LEU A 100 -2.24 15.34 1.67
CA LEU A 100 -2.72 15.12 0.30
C LEU A 100 -4.03 15.87 0.03
N ARG A 101 -4.96 15.87 0.97
CA ARG A 101 -6.21 16.62 0.84
C ARG A 101 -5.97 18.14 0.81
N ALA A 102 -5.03 18.66 1.62
CA ALA A 102 -4.63 20.06 1.61
C ALA A 102 -3.99 20.49 0.27
N LEU A 103 -3.30 19.56 -0.41
CA LEU A 103 -2.77 19.76 -1.77
C LEU A 103 -3.85 19.65 -2.87
N GLY A 104 -5.12 19.38 -2.50
CA GLY A 104 -6.25 19.33 -3.43
C GLY A 104 -6.50 17.97 -4.07
N PHE A 105 -5.75 16.92 -3.73
CA PHE A 105 -5.99 15.57 -4.26
C PHE A 105 -7.27 14.97 -3.68
N LYS A 106 -8.16 14.48 -4.56
CA LYS A 106 -9.48 13.92 -4.22
C LYS A 106 -9.57 12.41 -4.48
N GLN A 107 -8.54 11.82 -5.03
CA GLN A 107 -8.52 10.40 -5.33
C GLN A 107 -8.83 9.56 -4.07
N PRO A 108 -9.60 8.47 -4.21
CA PRO A 108 -9.89 7.58 -3.09
C PRO A 108 -8.59 7.03 -2.47
N VAL A 109 -8.51 7.05 -1.14
CA VAL A 109 -7.39 6.50 -0.37
C VAL A 109 -7.82 5.19 0.28
N HIS A 110 -7.22 4.10 -0.16
CA HIS A 110 -7.35 2.78 0.45
C HIS A 110 -6.14 2.55 1.35
N VAL A 111 -6.38 2.51 2.66
CA VAL A 111 -5.30 2.33 3.64
C VAL A 111 -4.95 0.87 3.81
N GLY A 112 -3.70 0.54 3.57
CA GLY A 112 -3.14 -0.78 3.82
C GLY A 112 -3.00 -1.05 5.31
N ILE A 113 -3.59 -2.14 5.78
CA ILE A 113 -3.45 -2.60 7.17
C ILE A 113 -3.09 -4.08 7.21
N PRO A 114 -2.28 -4.51 8.18
CA PRO A 114 -2.00 -5.93 8.37
C PRO A 114 -3.24 -6.63 8.91
N GLY A 115 -3.65 -7.73 8.30
CA GLY A 115 -4.64 -8.64 8.88
C GLY A 115 -4.10 -9.31 10.16
N PRO A 116 -4.96 -10.03 10.90
CA PRO A 116 -4.55 -10.72 12.11
C PRO A 116 -3.38 -11.66 11.89
N ALA A 117 -2.25 -11.40 12.56
CA ALA A 117 -1.03 -12.18 12.42
C ALA A 117 -0.21 -12.16 13.72
N THR A 118 0.72 -13.11 13.86
CA THR A 118 1.67 -13.06 14.98
C THR A 118 2.62 -11.88 14.83
N LEU A 119 3.05 -11.29 15.94
CA LEU A 119 4.00 -10.20 15.92
C LEU A 119 5.30 -10.59 15.19
N LYS A 120 5.75 -11.85 15.33
CA LYS A 120 6.90 -12.39 14.60
C LYS A 120 6.70 -12.31 13.08
N ALA A 121 5.52 -12.71 12.58
CA ALA A 121 5.20 -12.61 11.15
C ALA A 121 5.17 -11.15 10.67
N LEU A 122 4.53 -10.26 11.43
CA LEU A 122 4.45 -8.84 11.11
C LEU A 122 5.83 -8.18 11.02
N LEU A 123 6.73 -8.48 11.96
CA LEU A 123 8.09 -7.97 11.96
C LEU A 123 8.90 -8.45 10.74
N ARG A 124 8.75 -9.73 10.38
CA ARG A 124 9.38 -10.27 9.17
C ARG A 124 8.92 -9.52 7.92
N TYR A 125 7.62 -9.31 7.77
CA TYR A 125 7.09 -8.58 6.62
C TYR A 125 7.46 -7.09 6.66
N ALA A 126 7.52 -6.46 7.84
CA ALA A 126 7.96 -5.08 7.97
C ALA A 126 9.40 -4.89 7.44
N THR A 127 10.30 -5.83 7.76
CA THR A 127 11.68 -5.81 7.23
C THR A 127 11.70 -5.97 5.71
N VAL A 128 10.93 -6.90 5.16
CA VAL A 128 10.88 -7.16 3.70
C VAL A 128 10.28 -5.97 2.94
N CYS A 129 9.26 -5.34 3.51
CA CYS A 129 8.53 -4.23 2.86
C CYS A 129 9.13 -2.84 3.17
N GLY A 130 10.22 -2.74 3.93
CA GLY A 130 10.84 -1.46 4.31
C GLY A 130 9.96 -0.59 5.22
N VAL A 131 9.02 -1.17 5.96
CA VAL A 131 8.15 -0.43 6.89
C VAL A 131 8.93 -0.04 8.14
N LYS A 132 9.08 1.27 8.39
CA LYS A 132 9.96 1.80 9.46
C LYS A 132 9.49 1.49 10.89
N THR A 133 8.22 1.21 11.08
CA THR A 133 7.56 1.10 12.40
C THR A 133 7.90 -0.17 13.18
N SER A 134 8.60 -1.12 12.57
CA SER A 134 8.99 -2.37 13.24
C SER A 134 9.77 -2.13 14.54
N SER A 135 10.66 -1.13 14.56
CA SER A 135 11.44 -0.78 15.76
C SER A 135 10.62 -0.05 16.84
N GLN A 136 9.64 0.75 16.45
CA GLN A 136 8.77 1.48 17.39
C GLN A 136 7.72 0.55 18.02
N VAL A 137 7.11 -0.33 17.22
CA VAL A 137 6.18 -1.36 17.72
C VAL A 137 6.88 -2.29 18.71
N LEU A 138 8.11 -2.70 18.42
CA LEU A 138 8.96 -3.48 19.33
C LEU A 138 9.23 -2.74 20.64
N LYS A 139 9.58 -1.46 20.58
CA LYS A 139 9.85 -0.63 21.77
C LYS A 139 8.61 -0.42 22.63
N ARG A 140 7.43 -0.24 22.04
CA ARG A 140 6.16 -0.02 22.75
C ARG A 140 5.59 -1.29 23.37
N GLN A 141 5.82 -2.47 22.80
CA GLN A 141 5.23 -3.72 23.25
C GLN A 141 6.12 -4.54 24.21
N GLY A 142 7.37 -4.12 24.43
CA GLY A 142 8.34 -4.84 25.28
C GLY A 142 8.66 -6.23 24.69
N LEU A 143 9.95 -6.51 24.54
CA LEU A 143 10.48 -7.74 23.91
C LEU A 143 10.41 -8.94 24.87
N SER A 144 9.24 -9.51 25.12
CA SER A 144 9.19 -10.86 25.69
C SER A 144 8.91 -11.89 24.58
N LEU A 145 9.65 -12.99 24.58
CA LEU A 145 9.47 -14.08 23.60
C LEU A 145 8.03 -14.57 23.51
N GLY A 146 7.30 -14.57 24.62
CA GLY A 146 5.87 -14.95 24.64
C GLY A 146 4.99 -13.99 23.85
N ARG A 147 5.31 -12.70 23.80
CA ARG A 147 4.52 -11.71 23.02
C ARG A 147 4.72 -11.84 21.51
N LEU A 148 5.85 -12.37 21.06
CA LEU A 148 6.12 -12.58 19.63
C LEU A 148 5.17 -13.59 18.99
N LEU A 149 4.58 -14.49 19.78
CA LEU A 149 3.64 -15.51 19.31
C LEU A 149 2.17 -15.08 19.44
N LEU A 150 1.88 -13.97 20.14
CA LEU A 150 0.53 -13.47 20.26
C LEU A 150 0.03 -12.92 18.90
N ILE A 151 -1.24 -13.22 18.63
CA ILE A 151 -1.92 -12.70 17.45
C ILE A 151 -2.27 -11.24 17.70
N ASN A 152 -1.71 -10.37 16.87
CA ASN A 152 -2.08 -8.96 16.82
C ASN A 152 -3.27 -8.79 15.88
N LYS A 153 -4.33 -8.16 16.37
CA LYS A 153 -5.53 -7.81 15.59
C LYS A 153 -5.49 -6.32 15.24
N PRO A 154 -5.94 -5.93 14.04
CA PRO A 154 -5.86 -4.53 13.59
C PRO A 154 -6.96 -3.60 14.15
N ASP A 155 -7.84 -4.09 15.02
CA ASP A 155 -9.03 -3.36 15.51
C ASP A 155 -8.68 -1.97 16.07
N ARG A 156 -7.65 -1.88 16.91
CA ARG A 156 -7.20 -0.62 17.49
C ARG A 156 -6.64 0.33 16.40
N LEU A 157 -5.83 -0.19 15.49
CA LEU A 157 -5.31 0.60 14.37
C LEU A 157 -6.47 1.19 13.56
N ILE A 158 -7.47 0.37 13.23
CA ILE A 158 -8.64 0.80 12.46
C ILE A 158 -9.43 1.88 13.21
N SER A 159 -9.60 1.76 14.53
CA SER A 159 -10.31 2.76 15.33
C SER A 159 -9.64 4.13 15.35
N ASP A 160 -8.31 4.15 15.18
CA ASP A 160 -7.49 5.36 15.22
C ASP A 160 -7.30 6.00 13.82
N LEU A 161 -7.59 5.26 12.73
CA LEU A 161 -7.51 5.77 11.36
C LEU A 161 -8.64 6.76 11.02
N ARG A 162 -8.31 7.81 10.24
CA ARG A 162 -9.23 8.86 9.79
C ARG A 162 -8.96 9.24 8.33
N GLY A 163 -9.96 9.81 7.67
CA GLY A 163 -9.81 10.45 6.35
C GLY A 163 -9.62 9.48 5.17
N TYR A 164 -9.67 8.19 5.40
CA TYR A 164 -9.58 7.17 4.35
C TYR A 164 -10.96 6.82 3.77
N ASP A 165 -10.96 6.25 2.56
CA ASP A 165 -12.19 5.83 1.88
C ASP A 165 -12.44 4.33 2.07
N GLN A 166 -11.39 3.51 2.11
CA GLN A 166 -11.50 2.05 2.28
C GLN A 166 -10.26 1.47 2.95
N LEU A 167 -10.40 0.30 3.58
CA LEU A 167 -9.29 -0.49 4.09
C LEU A 167 -8.88 -1.56 3.09
N HIS A 168 -7.56 -1.76 2.96
CA HIS A 168 -6.97 -2.86 2.20
C HIS A 168 -6.22 -3.80 3.16
N LEU A 169 -6.65 -5.05 3.22
CA LEU A 169 -6.09 -6.04 4.15
C LEU A 169 -4.94 -6.80 3.52
N PHE A 170 -3.80 -6.79 4.19
CA PHE A 170 -2.66 -7.66 3.89
C PHE A 170 -2.73 -8.92 4.78
N PRO A 171 -3.08 -10.10 4.26
CA PRO A 171 -3.38 -11.29 5.07
C PRO A 171 -2.09 -12.00 5.52
N PHE A 172 -1.20 -11.31 6.24
CA PHE A 172 0.10 -11.84 6.71
C PHE A 172 -0.01 -13.05 7.64
N GLY A 173 -1.15 -13.23 8.30
CA GLY A 173 -1.45 -14.41 9.10
C GLY A 173 -2.22 -15.50 8.36
N GLY A 174 -2.42 -15.35 7.03
CA GLY A 174 -3.17 -16.24 6.16
C GLY A 174 -4.62 -15.80 5.93
N LEU A 175 -5.17 -16.22 4.79
CA LEU A 175 -6.53 -15.86 4.37
C LEU A 175 -7.58 -16.36 5.35
N ALA A 176 -7.50 -17.62 5.79
CA ALA A 176 -8.48 -18.22 6.69
C ALA A 176 -8.65 -17.40 7.98
N ARG A 177 -7.53 -17.03 8.63
CA ARG A 177 -7.56 -16.22 9.85
C ARG A 177 -8.12 -14.82 9.61
N THR A 178 -7.77 -14.20 8.48
CA THR A 178 -8.27 -12.87 8.11
C THR A 178 -9.76 -12.92 7.84
N THR A 179 -10.24 -13.94 7.13
CA THR A 179 -11.67 -14.13 6.84
C THR A 179 -12.47 -14.41 8.11
N GLU A 180 -11.95 -15.23 9.03
CA GLU A 180 -12.59 -15.50 10.30
C GLU A 180 -12.73 -14.23 11.15
N TRP A 181 -11.67 -13.43 11.24
CA TRP A 181 -11.71 -12.14 11.93
C TRP A 181 -12.74 -11.18 11.30
N LEU A 182 -12.83 -11.13 9.96
CA LEU A 182 -13.81 -10.29 9.26
C LEU A 182 -15.26 -10.71 9.57
N LYS A 183 -15.54 -12.00 9.72
CA LYS A 183 -16.88 -12.51 10.07
C LYS A 183 -17.32 -12.13 11.49
N GLN A 184 -16.39 -11.75 12.35
CA GLN A 184 -16.67 -11.37 13.75
C GLN A 184 -16.93 -9.86 13.91
N ARG A 185 -16.87 -9.11 12.83
CA ARG A 185 -17.11 -7.65 12.76
C ARG A 185 -18.44 -7.32 12.10
#